data_df934256b3955b537861196b6f4eeb86
#
_entry.id   df934256b3955b537861196b6f4eeb86
#
_cell.length_a   1.000
_cell.length_b   1.000
_cell.length_c   1.000
_cell.angle_alpha   90.00
_cell.angle_beta   90.00
_cell.angle_gamma   90.00
#
_symmetry.space_group_name_H-M   'P 1'
#
loop_
_entity.id
_entity.type
_entity.pdbx_description
1 polymer ?
#
loop_
_entity_poly.entity_id
_entity_poly.type
_entity_poly.pdbx_seq_one_letter_code
_entity_poly.pdbx_strand_id
1 'polypeptide(L)'
;LYPDFDRDRFEKLRSHLQLPRNKSLGQFSKGMRRQAATILALSCRPDYLFFDETFDGLDPVMRNFVKKLICEDVLERGASAIITSHSLRELEDICDQLALLHKGGLVLESDIENLKTSQFKIQIAFRGEYDKSKFQGIQVSHYEKSGSVANLIVSGDRDEILQKLRAMEPILLDVLPLTLEEVFTYEMETLGYTFQIDDLLEEESEHAKS
;
A
#
# COMPACT_ATOMS: atom_id res chain seq x y z
N LEU A 1 22.12 1.91 28.38
CA LEU A 1 21.89 2.55 27.08
C LEU A 1 20.40 2.85 26.88
N TYR A 2 19.53 1.95 27.34
CA TYR A 2 18.07 2.13 27.32
C TYR A 2 17.57 1.82 28.74
N PRO A 3 17.33 2.83 29.58
CA PRO A 3 16.97 2.64 30.98
C PRO A 3 15.66 1.87 31.15
N ASP A 4 14.74 2.02 30.22
CA ASP A 4 13.40 1.42 30.24
C ASP A 4 13.33 0.09 29.46
N PHE A 5 14.48 -0.56 29.20
CA PHE A 5 14.51 -1.84 28.49
C PHE A 5 13.75 -2.93 29.26
N ASP A 6 12.66 -3.39 28.67
CA ASP A 6 11.81 -4.45 29.22
C ASP A 6 12.39 -5.84 28.92
N ARG A 7 13.21 -6.33 29.85
CA ARG A 7 13.89 -7.62 29.71
C ARG A 7 12.92 -8.79 29.70
N ASP A 8 11.86 -8.73 30.47
CA ASP A 8 10.88 -9.81 30.57
C ASP A 8 10.08 -9.94 29.29
N ARG A 9 9.66 -8.80 28.71
CA ARG A 9 9.03 -8.76 27.38
C ARG A 9 9.97 -9.32 26.30
N PHE A 10 11.22 -8.88 26.29
CA PHE A 10 12.21 -9.39 25.32
C PHE A 10 12.38 -10.91 25.41
N GLU A 11 12.58 -11.46 26.60
CA GLU A 11 12.77 -12.92 26.79
C GLU A 11 11.49 -13.69 26.41
N LYS A 12 10.31 -13.18 26.73
CA LYS A 12 9.03 -13.76 26.34
C LYS A 12 8.88 -13.82 24.82
N LEU A 13 9.11 -12.70 24.11
CA LEU A 13 9.03 -12.63 22.66
C LEU A 13 10.10 -13.49 21.99
N ARG A 14 11.35 -13.44 22.46
CA ARG A 14 12.44 -14.29 21.98
C ARG A 14 12.12 -15.78 22.08
N SER A 15 11.54 -16.19 23.21
CA SER A 15 11.15 -17.59 23.43
C SER A 15 10.00 -18.00 22.50
N HIS A 16 9.00 -17.13 22.34
CA HIS A 16 7.87 -17.37 21.43
C HIS A 16 8.31 -17.51 19.98
N LEU A 17 9.26 -16.69 19.53
CA LEU A 17 9.87 -16.74 18.20
C LEU A 17 10.95 -17.84 18.06
N GLN A 18 11.21 -18.60 19.14
CA GLN A 18 12.23 -19.66 19.17
C GLN A 18 13.63 -19.18 18.74
N LEU A 19 13.95 -17.90 19.00
CA LEU A 19 15.26 -17.35 18.62
C LEU A 19 16.33 -17.88 19.59
N PRO A 20 17.42 -18.49 19.05
CA PRO A 20 18.47 -19.10 19.89
C PRO A 20 19.19 -18.06 20.73
N ARG A 21 19.33 -18.35 22.04
CA ARG A 21 20.02 -17.44 22.97
C ARG A 21 21.55 -17.41 22.79
N ASN A 22 22.12 -18.53 22.38
CA ASN A 22 23.57 -18.74 22.38
C ASN A 22 24.21 -18.69 20.98
N LYS A 23 23.47 -18.23 19.98
CA LYS A 23 24.00 -18.03 18.62
C LYS A 23 24.29 -16.56 18.37
N SER A 24 25.37 -16.27 17.67
CA SER A 24 25.63 -14.89 17.21
C SER A 24 24.62 -14.48 16.14
N LEU A 25 24.32 -13.18 16.05
CA LEU A 25 23.41 -12.64 15.02
C LEU A 25 23.90 -12.94 13.59
N GLY A 26 25.21 -13.13 13.39
CA GLY A 26 25.77 -13.52 12.10
C GLY A 26 25.33 -14.90 11.62
N GLN A 27 24.94 -15.80 12.55
CA GLN A 27 24.44 -17.14 12.25
C GLN A 27 22.92 -17.21 12.04
N PHE A 28 22.22 -16.08 12.21
CA PHE A 28 20.79 -15.99 11.99
C PHE A 28 20.49 -15.84 10.49
N SER A 29 19.36 -16.41 10.04
CA SER A 29 18.82 -16.11 8.73
C SER A 29 18.43 -14.62 8.64
N LYS A 30 18.18 -14.11 7.43
CA LYS A 30 17.70 -12.74 7.22
C LYS A 30 16.42 -12.46 8.06
N GLY A 31 15.44 -13.39 8.01
CA GLY A 31 14.21 -13.29 8.78
C GLY A 31 14.44 -13.31 10.29
N MET A 32 15.27 -14.23 10.80
CA MET A 32 15.60 -14.29 12.23
C MET A 32 16.29 -13.02 12.73
N ARG A 33 17.15 -12.41 11.92
CA ARG A 33 17.79 -11.13 12.27
C ARG A 33 16.76 -10.01 12.37
N ARG A 34 15.81 -9.94 11.43
CA ARG A 34 14.72 -8.94 11.46
C ARG A 34 13.83 -9.15 12.68
N GLN A 35 13.43 -10.38 12.96
CA GLN A 35 12.66 -10.71 14.18
C GLN A 35 13.39 -10.25 15.43
N ALA A 36 14.69 -10.59 15.55
CA ALA A 36 15.50 -10.21 16.70
C ALA A 36 15.62 -8.68 16.85
N ALA A 37 15.85 -7.96 15.73
CA ALA A 37 15.92 -6.50 15.72
C ALA A 37 14.59 -5.87 16.15
N THR A 38 13.46 -6.38 15.63
CA THR A 38 12.12 -5.87 15.95
C THR A 38 11.79 -6.04 17.43
N ILE A 39 11.95 -7.26 18.00
CA ILE A 39 11.64 -7.46 19.41
C ILE A 39 12.60 -6.70 20.33
N LEU A 40 13.84 -6.48 19.90
CA LEU A 40 14.80 -5.66 20.64
C LEU A 40 14.34 -4.19 20.65
N ALA A 41 13.97 -3.63 19.50
CA ALA A 41 13.49 -2.25 19.39
C ALA A 41 12.23 -2.03 20.23
N LEU A 42 11.23 -2.91 20.12
CA LEU A 42 10.00 -2.85 20.90
C LEU A 42 10.24 -2.98 22.41
N SER A 43 11.22 -3.82 22.80
CA SER A 43 11.58 -4.00 24.21
C SER A 43 12.34 -2.82 24.82
N CYS A 44 12.90 -1.93 23.99
CA CYS A 44 13.47 -0.66 24.45
C CYS A 44 12.40 0.36 24.85
N ARG A 45 11.12 0.14 24.52
CA ARG A 45 9.96 0.98 24.85
C ARG A 45 10.13 2.45 24.47
N PRO A 46 10.62 2.77 23.25
CA PRO A 46 10.78 4.16 22.83
C PRO A 46 9.42 4.81 22.52
N ASP A 47 9.37 6.15 22.52
CA ASP A 47 8.19 6.90 22.09
C ASP A 47 8.06 6.91 20.56
N TYR A 48 9.19 6.79 19.82
CA TYR A 48 9.25 6.78 18.38
C TYR A 48 9.99 5.54 17.87
N LEU A 49 9.36 4.81 16.97
CA LEU A 49 9.87 3.61 16.32
C LEU A 49 10.06 3.87 14.82
N PHE A 50 11.25 3.56 14.30
CA PHE A 50 11.55 3.66 12.89
C PHE A 50 11.85 2.26 12.35
N PHE A 51 11.02 1.80 11.44
CA PHE A 51 11.12 0.50 10.81
C PHE A 51 11.42 0.65 9.32
N ASP A 52 12.62 0.25 8.93
CA ASP A 52 13.05 0.29 7.53
C ASP A 52 12.98 -1.10 6.92
N GLU A 53 12.06 -1.28 5.95
CA GLU A 53 11.80 -2.55 5.25
C GLU A 53 11.65 -3.75 6.21
N THR A 54 10.99 -3.53 7.34
CA THR A 54 10.96 -4.49 8.46
C THR A 54 10.26 -5.80 8.11
N PHE A 55 9.30 -5.77 7.21
CA PHE A 55 8.52 -6.95 6.80
C PHE A 55 9.20 -7.78 5.71
N ASP A 56 10.23 -7.25 5.04
CA ASP A 56 10.92 -7.94 3.97
C ASP A 56 11.61 -9.22 4.46
N GLY A 57 11.38 -10.32 3.76
CA GLY A 57 11.94 -11.64 4.11
C GLY A 57 11.27 -12.34 5.30
N LEU A 58 10.15 -11.82 5.81
CA LEU A 58 9.28 -12.53 6.75
C LEU A 58 8.20 -13.30 5.99
N ASP A 59 7.89 -14.51 6.46
CA ASP A 59 6.71 -15.22 5.99
C ASP A 59 5.40 -14.52 6.44
N PRO A 60 4.24 -14.81 5.81
CA PRO A 60 3.00 -14.11 6.11
C PRO A 60 2.55 -14.20 7.59
N VAL A 61 2.79 -15.33 8.25
CA VAL A 61 2.41 -15.52 9.65
C VAL A 61 3.26 -14.63 10.56
N MET A 62 4.56 -14.62 10.31
CA MET A 62 5.51 -13.81 11.06
C MET A 62 5.30 -12.31 10.81
N ARG A 63 5.00 -11.93 9.58
CA ARG A 63 4.66 -10.55 9.22
C ARG A 63 3.45 -10.04 10.02
N ASN A 64 2.37 -10.82 10.05
CA ASN A 64 1.17 -10.48 10.82
C ASN A 64 1.45 -10.41 12.32
N PHE A 65 2.32 -11.27 12.84
CA PHE A 65 2.73 -11.22 14.24
C PHE A 65 3.47 -9.91 14.56
N VAL A 66 4.44 -9.52 13.72
CA VAL A 66 5.20 -8.27 13.89
C VAL A 66 4.27 -7.05 13.79
N LYS A 67 3.35 -7.02 12.82
CA LYS A 67 2.33 -5.96 12.71
C LYS A 67 1.54 -5.80 14.00
N LYS A 68 1.05 -6.91 14.57
CA LYS A 68 0.31 -6.87 15.84
C LYS A 68 1.14 -6.30 16.99
N LEU A 69 2.41 -6.70 17.12
CA LEU A 69 3.29 -6.17 18.16
C LEU A 69 3.51 -4.66 18.05
N ILE A 70 3.65 -4.15 16.81
CA ILE A 70 3.78 -2.71 16.56
C ILE A 70 2.49 -1.99 16.93
N CYS A 71 1.33 -2.49 16.48
CA CYS A 71 0.03 -1.93 16.82
C CYS A 71 -0.23 -1.91 18.34
N GLU A 72 0.14 -2.98 19.05
CA GLU A 72 0.02 -3.02 20.51
C GLU A 72 0.83 -1.89 21.17
N ASP A 73 2.06 -1.66 20.75
CA ASP A 73 2.89 -0.57 21.28
C ASP A 73 2.31 0.82 20.97
N VAL A 74 1.80 1.02 19.77
CA VAL A 74 1.13 2.28 19.38
C VAL A 74 -0.12 2.51 20.22
N LEU A 75 -0.99 1.50 20.33
CA LEU A 75 -2.29 1.64 21.01
C LEU A 75 -2.17 1.71 22.52
N GLU A 76 -1.31 0.87 23.15
CA GLU A 76 -1.24 0.76 24.60
C GLU A 76 -0.33 1.83 25.23
N ARG A 77 0.70 2.25 24.53
CA ARG A 77 1.71 3.17 25.04
C ARG A 77 1.66 4.57 24.43
N GLY A 78 0.88 4.76 23.37
CA GLY A 78 0.89 6.00 22.60
C GLY A 78 2.20 6.22 21.82
N ALA A 79 2.95 5.15 21.52
CA ALA A 79 4.15 5.26 20.70
C ALA A 79 3.78 5.60 19.26
N SER A 80 4.69 6.28 18.55
CA SER A 80 4.54 6.54 17.11
C SER A 80 5.46 5.62 16.32
N ALA A 81 4.95 5.00 15.26
CA ALA A 81 5.73 4.15 14.37
C ALA A 81 5.81 4.77 12.96
N ILE A 82 7.02 4.89 12.43
CA ILE A 82 7.28 5.27 11.04
C ILE A 82 7.84 4.04 10.34
N ILE A 83 7.15 3.60 9.28
CA ILE A 83 7.45 2.35 8.59
C ILE A 83 7.73 2.67 7.13
N THR A 84 8.89 2.28 6.62
CA THR A 84 9.16 2.28 5.18
C THR A 84 8.92 0.90 4.60
N SER A 85 8.31 0.83 3.44
CA SER A 85 8.11 -0.40 2.66
C SER A 85 7.94 -0.05 1.18
N HIS A 86 8.40 -0.94 0.31
CA HIS A 86 8.08 -0.92 -1.12
C HIS A 86 6.78 -1.69 -1.43
N SER A 87 6.14 -2.30 -0.43
CA SER A 87 4.87 -3.00 -0.55
C SER A 87 3.75 -2.18 0.08
N LEU A 88 2.93 -1.55 -0.74
CA LEU A 88 1.79 -0.74 -0.29
C LEU A 88 0.75 -1.56 0.47
N ARG A 89 0.57 -2.85 0.14
CA ARG A 89 -0.31 -3.77 0.89
C ARG A 89 0.13 -3.95 2.34
N GLU A 90 1.43 -3.92 2.60
CA GLU A 90 1.93 -4.05 3.98
C GLU A 90 1.58 -2.83 4.81
N LEU A 91 1.63 -1.64 4.21
CA LEU A 91 1.32 -0.37 4.86
C LEU A 91 -0.19 -0.18 5.02
N GLU A 92 -0.98 -0.61 4.05
CA GLU A 92 -2.45 -0.47 4.03
C GLU A 92 -3.14 -1.06 5.27
N ASP A 93 -2.56 -2.14 5.82
CA ASP A 93 -3.15 -2.86 6.96
C ASP A 93 -2.71 -2.33 8.34
N ILE A 94 -1.68 -1.48 8.40
CA ILE A 94 -1.07 -1.10 9.67
C ILE A 94 -0.94 0.41 9.86
N CYS A 95 -0.82 1.18 8.78
CA CYS A 95 -0.64 2.63 8.83
C CYS A 95 -1.98 3.34 8.73
N ASP A 96 -2.11 4.45 9.44
CA ASP A 96 -3.21 5.41 9.34
C ASP A 96 -2.87 6.54 8.38
N GLN A 97 -1.60 6.89 8.25
CA GLN A 97 -1.12 7.93 7.35
C GLN A 97 -0.08 7.40 6.36
N LEU A 98 -0.08 7.95 5.16
CA LEU A 98 0.87 7.63 4.09
C LEU A 98 1.60 8.89 3.64
N ALA A 99 2.91 8.75 3.47
CA ALA A 99 3.74 9.76 2.81
C ALA A 99 4.52 9.10 1.67
N LEU A 100 4.41 9.67 0.46
CA LEU A 100 5.13 9.21 -0.72
C LEU A 100 6.30 10.13 -1.02
N LEU A 101 7.51 9.55 -0.99
CA LEU A 101 8.75 10.23 -1.36
C LEU A 101 9.19 9.84 -2.76
N HIS A 102 9.42 10.83 -3.62
CA HIS A 102 9.96 10.62 -4.96
C HIS A 102 11.03 11.67 -5.29
N LYS A 103 12.18 11.23 -5.79
CA LYS A 103 13.33 12.10 -6.14
C LYS A 103 13.71 13.09 -5.05
N GLY A 104 13.62 12.68 -3.78
CA GLY A 104 13.96 13.51 -2.63
C GLY A 104 12.89 14.52 -2.20
N GLY A 105 11.73 14.53 -2.84
CA GLY A 105 10.58 15.36 -2.50
C GLY A 105 9.42 14.56 -1.95
N LEU A 106 8.60 15.19 -1.10
CA LEU A 106 7.31 14.66 -0.67
C LEU A 106 6.29 14.93 -1.79
N VAL A 107 5.73 13.86 -2.36
CA VAL A 107 4.81 13.93 -3.50
C VAL A 107 3.36 13.83 -3.05
N LEU A 108 3.11 12.98 -2.06
CA LEU A 108 1.79 12.73 -1.51
C LEU A 108 1.91 12.58 0.00
N GLU A 109 1.01 13.21 0.72
CA GLU A 109 0.79 13.01 2.14
C GLU A 109 -0.72 12.95 2.38
N SER A 110 -1.20 11.87 2.94
CA SER A 110 -2.62 11.70 3.20
C SER A 110 -2.89 10.64 4.26
N ASP A 111 -4.05 10.75 4.86
CA ASP A 111 -4.69 9.69 5.61
C ASP A 111 -5.15 8.58 4.65
N ILE A 112 -4.86 7.31 4.99
CA ILE A 112 -5.17 6.16 4.12
C ILE A 112 -6.68 5.99 3.95
N GLU A 113 -7.47 6.24 4.98
CA GLU A 113 -8.92 6.17 4.90
C GLU A 113 -9.48 7.23 3.95
N ASN A 114 -8.96 8.45 4.01
CA ASN A 114 -9.32 9.53 3.09
C ASN A 114 -8.95 9.19 1.65
N LEU A 115 -7.78 8.60 1.40
CA LEU A 115 -7.40 8.15 0.07
C LEU A 115 -8.39 7.12 -0.50
N LYS A 116 -8.82 6.17 0.33
CA LYS A 116 -9.76 5.12 -0.08
C LYS A 116 -11.20 5.60 -0.25
N THR A 117 -11.58 6.67 0.44
CA THR A 117 -12.97 7.19 0.42
C THR A 117 -13.17 8.32 -0.56
N SER A 118 -12.12 9.08 -0.89
CA SER A 118 -12.18 10.18 -1.85
C SER A 118 -12.36 9.74 -3.30
N GLN A 119 -11.96 8.52 -3.60
CA GLN A 119 -12.06 7.90 -4.91
C GLN A 119 -12.65 6.50 -4.78
N PHE A 120 -13.32 6.02 -5.80
CA PHE A 120 -13.82 4.65 -5.84
C PHE A 120 -13.79 4.09 -7.25
N LYS A 121 -13.64 2.77 -7.33
CA LYS A 121 -13.57 2.03 -8.58
C LYS A 121 -14.94 1.54 -8.99
N ILE A 122 -15.29 1.74 -10.25
CA ILE A 122 -16.53 1.27 -10.85
C ILE A 122 -16.18 0.35 -12.01
N GLN A 123 -16.81 -0.81 -12.02
CA GLN A 123 -16.83 -1.68 -13.17
C GLN A 123 -18.18 -1.55 -13.85
N ILE A 124 -18.18 -1.18 -15.15
CA ILE A 124 -19.39 -0.87 -15.88
C ILE A 124 -19.36 -1.46 -17.30
N ALA A 125 -20.50 -1.89 -17.79
CA ALA A 125 -20.66 -2.32 -19.17
C ALA A 125 -22.01 -1.89 -19.74
N PHE A 126 -22.05 -1.65 -21.05
CA PHE A 126 -23.25 -1.29 -21.79
C PHE A 126 -23.46 -2.22 -23.00
N ARG A 127 -24.66 -2.18 -23.55
CA ARG A 127 -24.94 -2.80 -24.83
C ARG A 127 -24.35 -1.94 -25.95
N GLY A 128 -23.61 -2.59 -26.86
CA GLY A 128 -22.98 -1.90 -27.98
C GLY A 128 -21.65 -1.24 -27.63
N GLU A 129 -21.11 -0.51 -28.61
CA GLU A 129 -19.82 0.19 -28.44
C GLU A 129 -19.99 1.48 -27.65
N TYR A 130 -19.04 1.76 -26.79
CA TYR A 130 -18.94 3.00 -26.02
C TYR A 130 -17.46 3.27 -25.64
N ASP A 131 -17.19 4.53 -25.34
CA ASP A 131 -15.87 5.01 -24.92
C ASP A 131 -15.97 5.97 -23.71
N LYS A 132 -14.86 6.60 -23.36
CA LYS A 132 -14.77 7.56 -22.23
C LYS A 132 -15.74 8.74 -22.37
N SER A 133 -16.10 9.13 -23.58
CA SER A 133 -16.99 10.29 -23.80
C SER A 133 -18.41 10.09 -23.26
N LYS A 134 -18.83 8.83 -23.09
CA LYS A 134 -20.12 8.48 -22.47
C LYS A 134 -20.27 8.98 -21.02
N PHE A 135 -19.16 9.18 -20.33
CA PHE A 135 -19.12 9.57 -18.92
C PHE A 135 -18.95 11.08 -18.71
N GLN A 136 -19.35 11.90 -19.67
CA GLN A 136 -19.32 13.36 -19.55
C GLN A 136 -20.15 13.82 -18.33
N GLY A 137 -19.57 14.73 -17.53
CA GLY A 137 -20.21 15.22 -16.29
C GLY A 137 -19.96 14.33 -15.06
N ILE A 138 -19.13 13.29 -15.17
CA ILE A 138 -18.56 12.52 -14.08
C ILE A 138 -17.05 12.76 -14.07
N GLN A 139 -16.48 13.04 -12.91
CA GLN A 139 -15.04 13.23 -12.76
C GLN A 139 -14.35 11.87 -12.78
N VAL A 140 -13.93 11.43 -13.98
CA VAL A 140 -13.23 10.18 -14.22
C VAL A 140 -11.74 10.46 -14.27
N SER A 141 -11.00 10.06 -13.23
CA SER A 141 -9.54 10.18 -13.15
C SER A 141 -8.83 9.12 -13.99
N HIS A 142 -9.36 7.89 -13.99
CA HIS A 142 -8.82 6.82 -14.82
C HIS A 142 -9.93 6.08 -15.55
N TYR A 143 -9.66 5.67 -16.81
CA TYR A 143 -10.57 4.90 -17.67
C TYR A 143 -9.79 3.82 -18.40
N GLU A 144 -10.14 2.58 -18.18
CA GLU A 144 -9.60 1.44 -18.90
C GLU A 144 -10.75 0.55 -19.38
N LYS A 145 -10.76 0.18 -20.66
CA LYS A 145 -11.78 -0.70 -21.23
C LYS A 145 -11.15 -1.99 -21.74
N SER A 146 -11.66 -3.11 -21.27
CA SER A 146 -11.27 -4.44 -21.74
C SER A 146 -12.51 -5.18 -22.27
N GLY A 147 -12.57 -5.35 -23.59
CA GLY A 147 -13.75 -5.89 -24.26
C GLY A 147 -14.97 -5.00 -24.06
N SER A 148 -16.06 -5.55 -23.50
CA SER A 148 -17.31 -4.84 -23.20
C SER A 148 -17.35 -4.19 -21.82
N VAL A 149 -16.35 -4.41 -20.97
CA VAL A 149 -16.31 -3.92 -19.59
C VAL A 149 -15.30 -2.79 -19.47
N ALA A 150 -15.71 -1.68 -18.85
CA ALA A 150 -14.82 -0.59 -18.50
C ALA A 150 -14.63 -0.53 -16.97
N ASN A 151 -13.42 -0.25 -16.55
CA ASN A 151 -13.05 0.12 -15.20
C ASN A 151 -12.85 1.64 -15.13
N LEU A 152 -13.53 2.29 -14.20
CA LEU A 152 -13.44 3.73 -13.97
C LEU A 152 -12.93 3.97 -12.56
N ILE A 153 -12.03 4.92 -12.39
CA ILE A 153 -11.79 5.54 -11.09
C ILE A 153 -12.47 6.89 -11.12
N VAL A 154 -13.32 7.13 -10.15
CA VAL A 154 -14.12 8.35 -10.07
C VAL A 154 -13.96 9.02 -8.72
N SER A 155 -14.05 10.35 -8.71
CA SER A 155 -13.98 11.18 -7.52
C SER A 155 -15.27 11.99 -7.37
N GLY A 156 -15.73 12.17 -6.13
CA GLY A 156 -16.91 12.96 -5.80
C GLY A 156 -17.95 12.21 -4.97
N ASP A 157 -19.16 12.76 -4.89
CA ASP A 157 -20.25 12.14 -4.15
C ASP A 157 -20.66 10.81 -4.77
N ARG A 158 -20.52 9.75 -4.00
CA ARG A 158 -20.73 8.36 -4.46
C ARG A 158 -22.17 8.12 -4.92
N ASP A 159 -23.13 8.61 -4.15
CA ASP A 159 -24.55 8.37 -4.41
C ASP A 159 -25.01 9.13 -5.65
N GLU A 160 -24.56 10.37 -5.82
CA GLU A 160 -24.84 11.18 -7.02
C GLU A 160 -24.25 10.52 -8.28
N ILE A 161 -23.00 10.07 -8.21
CA ILE A 161 -22.31 9.41 -9.35
C ILE A 161 -23.02 8.10 -9.72
N LEU A 162 -23.34 7.27 -8.71
CA LEU A 162 -24.04 6.01 -8.97
C LEU A 162 -25.45 6.24 -9.54
N GLN A 163 -26.16 7.29 -9.12
CA GLN A 163 -27.45 7.66 -9.69
C GLN A 163 -27.31 8.03 -11.16
N LYS A 164 -26.31 8.86 -11.51
CA LYS A 164 -26.04 9.24 -12.91
C LYS A 164 -25.71 8.00 -13.77
N LEU A 165 -24.88 7.10 -13.26
CA LEU A 165 -24.49 5.90 -13.99
C LEU A 165 -25.66 4.93 -14.17
N ARG A 166 -26.52 4.73 -13.17
CA ARG A 166 -27.74 3.91 -13.28
C ARG A 166 -28.72 4.47 -14.32
N ALA A 167 -28.83 5.79 -14.43
CA ALA A 167 -29.67 6.45 -15.42
C ALA A 167 -29.22 6.20 -16.87
N MET A 168 -27.96 5.76 -17.09
CA MET A 168 -27.43 5.37 -18.40
C MET A 168 -27.79 3.93 -18.80
N GLU A 169 -28.54 3.20 -17.96
CA GLU A 169 -29.00 1.82 -18.18
C GLU A 169 -27.87 0.82 -18.51
N PRO A 170 -26.82 0.73 -17.68
CA PRO A 170 -25.76 -0.25 -17.88
C PRO A 170 -26.27 -1.68 -17.70
N ILE A 171 -25.64 -2.64 -18.40
CA ILE A 171 -25.88 -4.09 -18.19
C ILE A 171 -25.07 -4.65 -17.02
N LEU A 172 -24.01 -3.95 -16.62
CA LEU A 172 -23.19 -4.21 -15.44
C LEU A 172 -22.86 -2.88 -14.77
N LEU A 173 -23.02 -2.82 -13.46
CA LEU A 173 -22.58 -1.68 -12.64
C LEU A 173 -22.22 -2.20 -11.26
N ASP A 174 -20.93 -2.37 -11.00
CA ASP A 174 -20.40 -2.78 -9.72
C ASP A 174 -19.44 -1.75 -9.17
N VAL A 175 -19.47 -1.55 -7.85
CA VAL A 175 -18.50 -0.73 -7.13
C VAL A 175 -17.51 -1.65 -6.45
N LEU A 176 -16.25 -1.53 -6.84
CA LEU A 176 -15.17 -2.35 -6.33
C LEU A 176 -14.37 -1.57 -5.28
N PRO A 177 -13.77 -2.25 -4.31
CA PRO A 177 -12.83 -1.62 -3.40
C PRO A 177 -11.62 -1.11 -4.20
N LEU A 178 -11.15 0.09 -3.84
CA LEU A 178 -9.91 0.66 -4.37
C LEU A 178 -8.77 0.32 -3.42
N THR A 179 -7.74 -0.31 -3.94
CA THR A 179 -6.54 -0.65 -3.16
C THR A 179 -5.57 0.54 -3.13
N LEU A 180 -4.73 0.58 -2.11
CA LEU A 180 -3.70 1.60 -2.00
C LEU A 180 -2.70 1.56 -3.18
N GLU A 181 -2.44 0.36 -3.74
CA GLU A 181 -1.62 0.19 -4.94
C GLU A 181 -2.23 0.86 -6.16
N GLU A 182 -3.54 0.74 -6.34
CA GLU A 182 -4.25 1.41 -7.44
C GLU A 182 -4.24 2.92 -7.26
N VAL A 183 -4.53 3.43 -6.05
CA VAL A 183 -4.44 4.87 -5.75
C VAL A 183 -3.04 5.40 -6.07
N PHE A 184 -2.01 4.70 -5.60
CA PHE A 184 -0.62 5.07 -5.85
C PHE A 184 -0.31 5.14 -7.35
N THR A 185 -0.72 4.13 -8.10
CA THR A 185 -0.48 4.08 -9.56
C THR A 185 -1.12 5.28 -10.26
N TYR A 186 -2.37 5.60 -9.93
CA TYR A 186 -3.07 6.72 -10.56
C TYR A 186 -2.50 8.08 -10.16
N GLU A 187 -2.10 8.26 -8.90
CA GLU A 187 -1.40 9.48 -8.48
C GLU A 187 -0.07 9.64 -9.23
N MET A 188 0.69 8.57 -9.40
CA MET A 188 1.95 8.59 -10.12
C MET A 188 1.77 8.86 -11.63
N GLU A 189 0.72 8.31 -12.25
CA GLU A 189 0.36 8.62 -13.64
C GLU A 189 0.03 10.11 -13.81
N THR A 190 -0.72 10.69 -12.87
CA THR A 190 -1.07 12.12 -12.88
C THR A 190 0.16 13.02 -12.78
N LEU A 191 1.21 12.55 -12.12
CA LEU A 191 2.52 13.23 -12.01
C LEU A 191 3.42 13.00 -13.23
N GLY A 192 2.92 12.30 -14.27
CA GLY A 192 3.66 11.99 -15.48
C GLY A 192 4.64 10.83 -15.34
N TYR A 193 4.49 10.01 -14.29
CA TYR A 193 5.28 8.80 -14.09
C TYR A 193 4.58 7.61 -14.76
N THR A 194 4.61 7.60 -16.10
CA THR A 194 4.09 6.48 -16.89
C THR A 194 5.26 5.71 -17.49
N PHE A 195 5.30 4.40 -17.26
CA PHE A 195 6.09 3.50 -18.09
C PHE A 195 5.26 3.16 -19.32
N GLN A 196 5.45 3.86 -20.42
CA GLN A 196 4.88 3.46 -21.69
C GLN A 196 5.74 2.32 -22.24
N ILE A 197 5.18 1.11 -22.22
CA ILE A 197 5.81 -0.06 -22.83
C ILE A 197 5.99 0.16 -24.33
N ASP A 198 5.14 0.97 -24.93
CA ASP A 198 5.19 1.33 -26.35
C ASP A 198 6.47 2.08 -26.72
N ASP A 199 6.98 2.96 -25.85
CA ASP A 199 8.25 3.68 -26.10
C ASP A 199 9.45 2.72 -26.13
N LEU A 200 9.45 1.66 -25.32
CA LEU A 200 10.50 0.63 -25.31
C LEU A 200 10.44 -0.27 -26.57
N LEU A 201 9.24 -0.56 -27.07
CA LEU A 201 9.06 -1.37 -28.28
C LEU A 201 9.39 -0.59 -29.55
N GLU A 202 9.23 0.73 -29.56
CA GLU A 202 9.63 1.58 -30.67
C GLU A 202 11.16 1.73 -30.74
N GLU A 203 11.86 1.91 -29.60
CA GLU A 203 13.31 1.96 -29.53
C GLU A 203 13.97 0.65 -29.98
N GLU A 204 13.42 -0.51 -29.60
CA GLU A 204 13.90 -1.82 -30.07
C GLU A 204 13.67 -2.03 -31.57
N SER A 205 12.57 -1.48 -32.11
CA SER A 205 12.26 -1.59 -33.54
C SER A 205 13.15 -0.70 -34.43
N GLU A 206 13.62 0.43 -33.91
CA GLU A 206 14.57 1.32 -34.62
C GLU A 206 16.00 0.77 -34.59
N HIS A 207 16.40 0.16 -33.46
CA HIS A 207 17.73 -0.49 -33.36
C HIS A 207 17.84 -1.78 -34.21
N ALA A 208 16.74 -2.46 -34.47
CA ALA A 208 16.74 -3.65 -35.35
C ALA A 208 16.78 -3.31 -36.86
N LYS A 209 16.63 -2.02 -37.24
CA LYS A 209 16.67 -1.54 -38.61
C LYS A 209 17.95 -0.82 -39.01
N SER A 210 18.90 -0.67 -38.08
CA SER A 210 20.26 -0.15 -38.30
C SER A 210 21.28 -1.26 -38.39
#